data_7ea6e4f4c7bc476329af5e0975f4bfed
#
_entry.id   7ea6e4f4c7bc476329af5e0975f4bfed
#
_cell.length_a   1.000
_cell.length_b   1.000
_cell.length_c   1.000
_cell.angle_alpha   90.00
_cell.angle_beta   90.00
_cell.angle_gamma   90.00
#
_symmetry.space_group_name_H-M   'P 1'
#
loop_
_entity.id
_entity.type
_entity.pdbx_description
1 polymer ?
#
loop_
_entity_poly.entity_id
_entity_poly.type
_entity_poly.pdbx_seq_one_letter_code
_entity_poly.pdbx_strand_id
1 'polypeptide(L)'
;MSPRPKLIKQLQDLYNNVVEKPLLTSSIVLILVSIIVLSLSLKYYLHDFEGFWPQVLAEAHGMIFDIAIIGMLLFWLNQKGEVRQRIRTYKDEIDDFRLWESDEAAFRTVGNLKRLNRHGIHEINLVNCYLARTNLNYVNLKGSNLNSAN
;
A
#
# COMPACT_ATOMS: atom_id res chain seq x y z
N MET A 1 -1.46 18.11 45.00
CA MET A 1 -0.82 16.84 44.64
C MET A 1 -1.35 16.43 43.28
N SER A 2 -0.61 16.62 42.21
CA SER A 2 -1.09 16.43 40.83
C SER A 2 -0.56 15.11 40.27
N PRO A 3 -1.42 14.11 40.07
CA PRO A 3 -1.03 12.81 39.47
C PRO A 3 -1.01 12.80 37.92
N ARG A 4 -1.02 13.97 37.30
CA ARG A 4 -1.26 14.14 35.86
C ARG A 4 -0.09 13.83 34.92
N PRO A 5 1.20 13.90 35.23
CA PRO A 5 2.25 13.68 34.21
C PRO A 5 2.44 12.21 33.81
N LYS A 6 2.18 11.26 34.71
CA LYS A 6 2.32 9.82 34.41
C LYS A 6 1.22 9.31 33.49
N LEU A 7 0.00 9.76 33.70
CA LEU A 7 -1.17 9.34 32.92
C LEU A 7 -1.11 9.89 31.48
N ILE A 8 -0.67 11.14 31.34
CA ILE A 8 -0.50 11.77 30.01
C ILE A 8 0.62 11.07 29.23
N LYS A 9 1.71 10.70 29.88
CA LYS A 9 2.81 9.96 29.24
C LYS A 9 2.37 8.56 28.82
N GLN A 10 1.63 7.85 29.65
CA GLN A 10 1.06 6.55 29.32
C GLN A 10 0.06 6.62 28.16
N LEU A 11 -0.78 7.67 28.09
CA LEU A 11 -1.70 7.90 26.97
C LEU A 11 -0.95 8.25 25.69
N GLN A 12 0.13 9.01 25.77
CA GLN A 12 0.98 9.32 24.61
C GLN A 12 1.73 8.11 24.10
N ASP A 13 2.26 7.27 24.99
CA ASP A 13 2.93 6.02 24.63
C ASP A 13 1.93 5.00 24.01
N LEU A 14 0.70 4.94 24.52
CA LEU A 14 -0.40 4.17 23.93
C LEU A 14 -0.78 4.70 22.54
N TYR A 15 -0.94 6.02 22.40
CA TYR A 15 -1.25 6.65 21.12
C TYR A 15 -0.17 6.37 20.07
N ASN A 16 1.10 6.50 20.42
CA ASN A 16 2.21 6.21 19.51
C ASN A 16 2.25 4.73 19.10
N ASN A 17 2.06 3.80 20.05
CA ASN A 17 1.97 2.38 19.75
C ASN A 17 0.77 2.01 18.84
N VAL A 18 -0.35 2.73 19.00
CA VAL A 18 -1.56 2.55 18.16
C VAL A 18 -1.30 3.01 16.73
N VAL A 19 -0.62 4.16 16.58
CA VAL A 19 -0.31 4.74 15.25
C VAL A 19 0.78 3.94 14.52
N GLU A 20 1.76 3.41 15.26
CA GLU A 20 2.85 2.62 14.67
C GLU A 20 2.44 1.20 14.22
N LYS A 21 1.36 0.66 14.77
CA LYS A 21 0.91 -0.72 14.48
C LYS A 21 -0.60 -0.79 14.16
N PRO A 22 -1.04 -0.21 13.05
CA PRO A 22 -2.47 -0.11 12.72
C PRO A 22 -3.19 -1.46 12.64
N LEU A 23 -2.48 -2.53 12.20
CA LEU A 23 -3.04 -3.89 12.14
C LEU A 23 -3.32 -4.46 13.54
N LEU A 24 -2.42 -4.25 14.50
CA LEU A 24 -2.63 -4.70 15.88
C LEU A 24 -3.80 -3.97 16.52
N THR A 25 -3.88 -2.66 16.31
CA THR A 25 -4.94 -1.84 16.89
C THR A 25 -6.30 -2.21 16.33
N SER A 26 -6.41 -2.36 15.00
CA SER A 26 -7.67 -2.78 14.37
C SER A 26 -8.10 -4.18 14.83
N SER A 27 -7.15 -5.11 15.03
CA SER A 27 -7.43 -6.45 15.55
C SER A 27 -7.94 -6.40 16.99
N ILE A 28 -7.36 -5.57 17.85
CA ILE A 28 -7.81 -5.42 19.25
C ILE A 28 -9.23 -4.83 19.29
N VAL A 29 -9.49 -3.79 18.49
CA VAL A 29 -10.83 -3.19 18.39
C VAL A 29 -11.85 -4.22 17.89
N LEU A 30 -11.49 -4.99 16.86
CA LEU A 30 -12.37 -6.04 16.33
C LEU A 30 -12.70 -7.10 17.38
N ILE A 31 -11.70 -7.57 18.15
CA ILE A 31 -11.89 -8.55 19.22
C ILE A 31 -12.81 -7.98 20.30
N LEU A 32 -12.61 -6.74 20.73
CA LEU A 32 -13.46 -6.09 21.74
C LEU A 32 -14.92 -5.97 21.25
N VAL A 33 -15.14 -5.51 20.02
CA VAL A 33 -16.47 -5.42 19.43
C VAL A 33 -17.10 -6.82 19.33
N SER A 34 -16.35 -7.82 18.90
CA SER A 34 -16.84 -9.21 18.82
C SER A 34 -17.27 -9.75 20.20
N ILE A 35 -16.50 -9.49 21.25
CA ILE A 35 -16.85 -9.91 22.62
C ILE A 35 -18.15 -9.21 23.08
N ILE A 36 -18.31 -7.93 22.80
CA ILE A 36 -19.53 -7.18 23.15
C ILE A 36 -20.75 -7.76 22.42
N VAL A 37 -20.61 -7.98 21.11
CA VAL A 37 -21.70 -8.53 20.28
C VAL A 37 -22.07 -9.92 20.74
N LEU A 38 -21.09 -10.82 20.98
CA LEU A 38 -21.34 -12.16 21.49
C LEU A 38 -22.01 -12.14 22.85
N SER A 39 -21.58 -11.25 23.75
CA SER A 39 -22.17 -11.13 25.09
C SER A 39 -23.63 -10.69 25.04
N LEU A 40 -23.97 -9.75 24.16
CA LEU A 40 -25.35 -9.29 23.96
C LEU A 40 -26.21 -10.37 23.27
N SER A 41 -25.63 -11.12 22.35
CA SER A 41 -26.32 -12.18 21.61
C SER A 41 -26.57 -13.43 22.44
N LEU A 42 -25.77 -13.67 23.49
CA LEU A 42 -25.81 -14.90 24.29
C LEU A 42 -27.21 -15.18 24.88
N LYS A 43 -27.94 -14.14 25.28
CA LYS A 43 -29.29 -14.24 25.82
C LYS A 43 -30.29 -14.77 24.78
N TYR A 44 -30.15 -14.36 23.53
CA TYR A 44 -31.00 -14.80 22.44
C TYR A 44 -30.67 -16.22 22.00
N TYR A 45 -29.38 -16.58 21.96
CA TYR A 45 -28.92 -17.95 21.68
C TYR A 45 -29.48 -18.99 22.65
N LEU A 46 -29.64 -18.61 23.93
CA LEU A 46 -30.12 -19.53 24.97
C LEU A 46 -31.64 -19.62 25.07
N HIS A 47 -32.38 -18.65 24.54
CA HIS A 47 -33.81 -18.56 24.77
C HIS A 47 -34.66 -18.94 23.57
N ASP A 48 -34.20 -18.71 22.33
CA ASP A 48 -34.93 -19.00 21.09
C ASP A 48 -34.00 -19.51 19.99
N PHE A 49 -33.58 -20.76 20.16
CA PHE A 49 -32.60 -21.36 19.25
C PHE A 49 -33.18 -21.68 17.87
N GLU A 50 -34.47 -22.02 17.76
CA GLU A 50 -35.10 -22.41 16.49
C GLU A 50 -35.39 -21.21 15.57
N GLY A 51 -35.78 -20.07 16.13
CA GLY A 51 -36.02 -18.85 15.36
C GLY A 51 -34.71 -18.12 14.97
N PHE A 52 -33.67 -18.26 15.77
CA PHE A 52 -32.40 -17.57 15.61
C PHE A 52 -31.52 -18.13 14.48
N TRP A 53 -31.49 -19.44 14.29
CA TRP A 53 -30.60 -20.11 13.32
C TRP A 53 -30.80 -19.68 11.87
N PRO A 54 -32.02 -19.57 11.33
CA PRO A 54 -32.24 -19.09 9.95
C PRO A 54 -31.76 -17.68 9.74
N GLN A 55 -31.89 -16.83 10.74
CA GLN A 55 -31.45 -15.42 10.66
C GLN A 55 -29.93 -15.31 10.66
N VAL A 56 -29.23 -16.07 11.50
CA VAL A 56 -27.76 -16.14 11.52
C VAL A 56 -27.21 -16.68 10.19
N LEU A 57 -27.87 -17.69 9.62
CA LEU A 57 -27.48 -18.23 8.31
C LEU A 57 -27.68 -17.20 7.20
N ALA A 58 -28.75 -16.45 7.20
CA ALA A 58 -29.00 -15.40 6.22
C ALA A 58 -27.96 -14.27 6.31
N GLU A 59 -27.62 -13.83 7.54
CA GLU A 59 -26.56 -12.85 7.76
C GLU A 59 -25.18 -13.37 7.36
N ALA A 60 -24.88 -14.65 7.68
CA ALA A 60 -23.60 -15.28 7.29
C ALA A 60 -23.40 -15.30 5.77
N HIS A 61 -24.47 -15.55 4.99
CA HIS A 61 -24.40 -15.45 3.53
C HIS A 61 -24.08 -14.02 3.09
N GLY A 62 -24.74 -13.01 3.67
CA GLY A 62 -24.46 -11.61 3.40
C GLY A 62 -22.99 -11.25 3.68
N MET A 63 -22.47 -11.65 4.84
CA MET A 63 -21.08 -11.41 5.22
C MET A 63 -20.08 -12.04 4.24
N ILE A 64 -20.35 -13.24 3.72
CA ILE A 64 -19.46 -13.90 2.73
C ILE A 64 -19.40 -13.05 1.45
N PHE A 65 -20.53 -12.54 0.98
CA PHE A 65 -20.58 -11.65 -0.19
C PHE A 65 -19.84 -10.34 0.06
N ASP A 66 -20.04 -9.72 1.21
CA ASP A 66 -19.37 -8.46 1.57
C ASP A 66 -17.86 -8.63 1.64
N ILE A 67 -17.38 -9.70 2.29
CA ILE A 67 -15.95 -10.01 2.39
C ILE A 67 -15.36 -10.29 0.99
N ALA A 68 -16.07 -11.03 0.15
CA ALA A 68 -15.62 -11.35 -1.21
C ALA A 68 -15.51 -10.09 -2.08
N ILE A 69 -16.54 -9.22 -2.07
CA ILE A 69 -16.57 -7.99 -2.87
C ILE A 69 -15.50 -7.01 -2.37
N ILE A 70 -15.45 -6.75 -1.07
CA ILE A 70 -14.46 -5.83 -0.48
C ILE A 70 -13.06 -6.37 -0.66
N GLY A 71 -12.85 -7.66 -0.43
CA GLY A 71 -11.55 -8.32 -0.62
C GLY A 71 -11.05 -8.22 -2.05
N MET A 72 -11.93 -8.45 -3.04
CA MET A 72 -11.59 -8.33 -4.46
C MET A 72 -11.29 -6.89 -4.86
N LEU A 73 -12.06 -5.92 -4.35
CA LEU A 73 -11.84 -4.51 -4.58
C LEU A 73 -10.51 -4.04 -3.99
N LEU A 74 -10.22 -4.39 -2.74
CA LEU A 74 -8.97 -4.04 -2.07
C LEU A 74 -7.76 -4.68 -2.76
N PHE A 75 -7.86 -5.95 -3.17
CA PHE A 75 -6.81 -6.61 -3.93
C PHE A 75 -6.51 -5.88 -5.24
N TRP A 76 -7.55 -5.50 -5.99
CA TRP A 76 -7.40 -4.76 -7.24
C TRP A 76 -6.78 -3.37 -7.03
N LEU A 77 -7.22 -2.63 -5.99
CA LEU A 77 -6.65 -1.33 -5.63
C LEU A 77 -5.19 -1.43 -5.21
N ASN A 78 -4.83 -2.43 -4.42
CA ASN A 78 -3.45 -2.66 -3.99
C ASN A 78 -2.54 -2.96 -5.18
N GLN A 79 -2.96 -3.82 -6.10
CA GLN A 79 -2.18 -4.10 -7.31
C GLN A 79 -1.94 -2.83 -8.13
N LYS A 80 -2.95 -2.00 -8.32
CA LYS A 80 -2.81 -0.71 -9.01
C LYS A 80 -1.87 0.24 -8.27
N GLY A 81 -1.94 0.26 -6.93
CA GLY A 81 -1.07 1.05 -6.08
C GLY A 81 0.41 0.66 -6.20
N GLU A 82 0.72 -0.65 -6.14
CA GLU A 82 2.09 -1.16 -6.28
C GLU A 82 2.72 -0.81 -7.62
N VAL A 83 1.98 -0.97 -8.71
CA VAL A 83 2.49 -0.62 -10.05
C VAL A 83 2.82 0.87 -10.12
N ARG A 84 1.95 1.76 -9.62
CA ARG A 84 2.21 3.20 -9.58
C ARG A 84 3.43 3.55 -8.73
N GLN A 85 3.59 2.90 -7.59
CA GLN A 85 4.73 3.11 -6.71
C GLN A 85 6.04 2.68 -7.39
N ARG A 86 6.08 1.51 -8.04
CA ARG A 86 7.27 1.06 -8.81
C ARG A 86 7.64 2.04 -9.92
N ILE A 87 6.65 2.52 -10.69
CA ILE A 87 6.87 3.52 -11.74
C ILE A 87 7.47 4.80 -11.16
N ARG A 88 6.95 5.26 -10.02
CA ARG A 88 7.48 6.43 -9.33
C ARG A 88 8.92 6.19 -8.88
N THR A 89 9.21 5.08 -8.22
CA THR A 89 10.56 4.73 -7.79
C THR A 89 11.55 4.72 -8.96
N TYR A 90 11.18 4.16 -10.13
CA TYR A 90 12.07 4.15 -11.29
C TYR A 90 12.33 5.56 -11.85
N LYS A 91 11.34 6.47 -11.78
CA LYS A 91 11.53 7.87 -12.18
C LYS A 91 12.41 8.62 -11.19
N ASP A 92 12.15 8.45 -9.89
CA ASP A 92 12.93 9.08 -8.82
C ASP A 92 14.41 8.61 -8.90
N GLU A 93 14.65 7.33 -9.14
CA GLU A 93 16.00 6.78 -9.34
C GLU A 93 16.72 7.40 -10.57
N ILE A 94 16.02 7.65 -11.67
CA ILE A 94 16.59 8.37 -12.82
C ILE A 94 16.94 9.81 -12.44
N ASP A 95 16.10 10.47 -11.66
CA ASP A 95 16.34 11.83 -11.21
C ASP A 95 17.53 11.92 -10.23
N ASP A 96 17.71 10.94 -9.36
CA ASP A 96 18.83 10.85 -8.42
C ASP A 96 20.20 10.73 -9.12
N PHE A 97 20.22 10.08 -10.29
CA PHE A 97 21.45 9.91 -11.08
C PHE A 97 21.70 11.04 -12.10
N ARG A 98 20.90 12.10 -12.10
CA ARG A 98 21.14 13.27 -12.96
C ARG A 98 22.47 13.91 -12.60
N LEU A 99 23.16 14.43 -13.62
CA LEU A 99 24.47 15.08 -13.48
C LEU A 99 25.58 14.16 -12.92
N TRP A 100 25.31 12.87 -12.72
CA TRP A 100 26.32 11.93 -12.28
C TRP A 100 26.92 11.21 -13.48
N GLU A 101 28.14 11.63 -13.88
CA GLU A 101 28.87 11.08 -15.03
C GLU A 101 29.66 9.85 -14.62
N SER A 102 29.00 8.69 -14.58
CA SER A 102 29.65 7.40 -14.32
C SER A 102 28.98 6.28 -15.11
N ASP A 103 29.75 5.23 -15.40
CA ASP A 103 29.18 4.04 -16.06
C ASP A 103 28.08 3.42 -15.21
N GLU A 104 28.18 3.46 -13.88
CA GLU A 104 27.16 2.95 -12.97
C GLU A 104 25.86 3.75 -13.10
N ALA A 105 25.91 5.07 -13.11
CA ALA A 105 24.75 5.94 -13.30
C ALA A 105 24.08 5.65 -14.65
N ALA A 106 24.87 5.50 -15.70
CA ALA A 106 24.39 5.17 -17.04
C ALA A 106 23.64 3.81 -17.08
N PHE A 107 24.23 2.75 -16.51
CA PHE A 107 23.60 1.42 -16.46
C PHE A 107 22.31 1.42 -15.64
N ARG A 108 22.27 2.11 -14.49
CA ARG A 108 21.06 2.21 -13.65
C ARG A 108 19.97 2.99 -14.35
N THR A 109 20.29 4.12 -14.95
CA THR A 109 19.35 4.93 -15.73
C THR A 109 18.74 4.11 -16.86
N VAL A 110 19.56 3.41 -17.67
CA VAL A 110 19.04 2.56 -18.76
C VAL A 110 18.23 1.37 -18.24
N GLY A 111 18.63 0.81 -17.11
CA GLY A 111 17.85 -0.25 -16.43
C GLY A 111 16.45 0.22 -16.08
N ASN A 112 16.34 1.42 -15.51
CA ASN A 112 15.04 2.02 -15.16
C ASN A 112 14.22 2.42 -16.39
N LEU A 113 14.86 2.93 -17.45
CA LEU A 113 14.19 3.16 -18.73
C LEU A 113 13.52 1.90 -19.27
N LYS A 114 14.26 0.79 -19.30
CA LYS A 114 13.70 -0.49 -19.76
C LYS A 114 12.54 -0.97 -18.88
N ARG A 115 12.60 -0.75 -17.56
CA ARG A 115 11.51 -1.07 -16.65
C ARG A 115 10.29 -0.18 -16.89
N LEU A 116 10.47 1.13 -17.05
CA LEU A 116 9.41 2.07 -17.37
C LEU A 116 8.73 1.73 -18.71
N ASN A 117 9.53 1.40 -19.75
CA ASN A 117 8.99 0.98 -21.03
C ASN A 117 8.13 -0.29 -20.94
N ARG A 118 8.47 -1.28 -20.09
CA ARG A 118 7.63 -2.46 -19.83
C ARG A 118 6.28 -2.10 -19.25
N HIS A 119 6.19 -0.97 -18.52
CA HIS A 119 4.93 -0.43 -18.00
C HIS A 119 4.22 0.50 -18.99
N GLY A 120 4.68 0.60 -20.23
CA GLY A 120 4.10 1.43 -21.28
C GLY A 120 4.42 2.92 -21.13
N ILE A 121 5.41 3.28 -20.32
CA ILE A 121 5.83 4.67 -20.11
C ILE A 121 7.03 4.95 -21.01
N HIS A 122 6.84 5.83 -21.98
CA HIS A 122 7.85 6.18 -22.98
C HIS A 122 8.28 7.65 -22.87
N GLU A 123 7.42 8.52 -22.37
CA GLU A 123 7.71 9.94 -22.15
C GLU A 123 8.45 10.12 -20.83
N ILE A 124 9.78 10.22 -20.91
CA ILE A 124 10.65 10.28 -19.75
C ILE A 124 11.55 11.51 -19.87
N ASN A 125 11.74 12.21 -18.77
CA ASN A 125 12.65 13.33 -18.71
C ASN A 125 14.07 12.83 -18.41
N LEU A 126 14.95 12.88 -19.41
CA LEU A 126 16.35 12.45 -19.34
C LEU A 126 17.34 13.61 -19.44
N VAL A 127 16.88 14.82 -19.18
CA VAL A 127 17.74 16.02 -19.18
C VAL A 127 18.91 15.80 -18.25
N ASN A 128 20.13 16.06 -18.76
CA ASN A 128 21.39 15.91 -18.03
C ASN A 128 21.67 14.48 -17.50
N CYS A 129 21.07 13.46 -18.10
CA CYS A 129 21.38 12.08 -17.77
C CYS A 129 22.61 11.59 -18.54
N TYR A 130 23.51 10.89 -17.86
CA TYR A 130 24.65 10.23 -18.49
C TYR A 130 24.23 8.87 -19.01
N LEU A 131 24.29 8.63 -20.34
CA LEU A 131 23.86 7.40 -21.00
C LEU A 131 24.98 6.75 -21.82
N ALA A 132 26.19 7.31 -21.75
CA ALA A 132 27.33 6.85 -22.53
C ALA A 132 27.65 5.39 -22.30
N ARG A 133 28.13 4.71 -23.34
CA ARG A 133 28.55 3.31 -23.33
C ARG A 133 27.48 2.31 -22.90
N THR A 134 26.21 2.67 -22.97
CA THR A 134 25.08 1.80 -22.61
C THR A 134 24.37 1.25 -23.84
N ASN A 135 23.67 0.13 -23.65
CA ASN A 135 22.88 -0.50 -24.71
C ASN A 135 21.40 -0.07 -24.58
N LEU A 136 20.98 0.83 -25.46
CA LEU A 136 19.61 1.35 -25.56
C LEU A 136 18.73 0.51 -26.52
N ASN A 137 19.18 -0.65 -26.96
CA ASN A 137 18.38 -1.50 -27.82
C ASN A 137 17.05 -1.85 -27.14
N TYR A 138 15.96 -1.80 -27.90
CA TYR A 138 14.60 -2.04 -27.45
C TYR A 138 14.08 -1.00 -26.43
N VAL A 139 14.71 0.16 -26.31
CA VAL A 139 14.19 1.28 -25.52
C VAL A 139 13.38 2.20 -26.41
N ASN A 140 12.14 2.43 -26.07
CA ASN A 140 11.29 3.41 -26.73
C ASN A 140 11.37 4.75 -25.97
N LEU A 141 11.91 5.76 -26.61
CA LEU A 141 12.09 7.11 -26.07
C LEU A 141 11.15 8.14 -26.73
N LYS A 142 10.06 7.66 -27.34
CA LYS A 142 9.11 8.56 -28.00
C LYS A 142 8.55 9.59 -27.01
N GLY A 143 8.73 10.87 -27.31
CA GLY A 143 8.29 11.97 -26.45
C GLY A 143 9.19 12.25 -25.26
N SER A 144 10.31 11.54 -25.11
CA SER A 144 11.29 11.81 -24.03
C SER A 144 12.10 13.08 -24.31
N ASN A 145 12.47 13.77 -23.24
CA ASN A 145 13.36 14.93 -23.31
C ASN A 145 14.80 14.50 -23.01
N LEU A 146 15.66 14.61 -24.00
CA LEU A 146 17.08 14.21 -23.99
C LEU A 146 18.03 15.42 -23.99
N ASN A 147 17.58 16.62 -23.65
CA ASN A 147 18.44 17.79 -23.64
C ASN A 147 19.66 17.58 -22.74
N SER A 148 20.85 17.82 -23.28
CA SER A 148 22.11 17.64 -22.55
C SER A 148 22.31 16.21 -21.98
N ALA A 149 21.67 15.21 -22.53
CA ALA A 149 22.00 13.82 -22.25
C ALA A 149 23.21 13.41 -23.08
N ASN A 150 24.16 12.69 -22.47
CA ASN A 150 25.40 12.24 -23.13
C ASN A 150 25.38 10.71 -23.31
#